data_f2fff25dba5f7826265fd5acfe8cd753
#
_entry.id   f2fff25dba5f7826265fd5acfe8cd753
#
_cell.length_a   1.000
_cell.length_b   1.000
_cell.length_c   1.000
_cell.angle_alpha   90.00
_cell.angle_beta   90.00
_cell.angle_gamma   90.00
#
_symmetry.space_group_name_H-M   'P 1'
#
loop_
_entity.id
_entity.type
_entity.pdbx_description
1 polymer ?
#
loop_
_entity_poly.entity_id
_entity_poly.type
_entity_poly.pdbx_seq_one_letter_code
_entity_poly.pdbx_strand_id
1 'polypeptide(L)' 'MDRTELRRMLTATESQIAQGEVLTQNQRWRVEQLQREGQDTADAEEALRSILHNQALQDQHRAKLERLLEKEPS' A
#
# COMPACT_ATOMS: atom_id res chain seq x y z
N MET A 1 19.76 -10.96 10.28
CA MET A 1 19.39 -9.52 10.20
C MET A 1 19.11 -9.01 11.60
N ASP A 2 19.68 -7.90 11.96
CA ASP A 2 19.52 -7.41 13.33
C ASP A 2 18.20 -6.63 13.50
N ARG A 3 17.86 -6.37 14.76
CA ARG A 3 16.60 -5.73 15.12
C ARG A 3 16.50 -4.30 14.60
N THR A 4 17.63 -3.59 14.59
CA THR A 4 17.65 -2.21 14.09
C THR A 4 17.32 -2.16 12.61
N GLU A 5 17.88 -3.06 11.81
CA GLU A 5 17.57 -3.13 10.38
C GLU A 5 16.13 -3.49 10.12
N LEU A 6 15.60 -4.46 10.89
CA LEU A 6 14.18 -4.85 10.77
C LEU A 6 13.26 -3.68 11.06
N ARG A 7 13.58 -2.89 12.10
CA ARG A 7 12.78 -1.71 12.44
C ARG A 7 12.84 -0.65 11.36
N ARG A 8 14.00 -0.44 10.75
CA ARG A 8 14.13 0.50 9.63
C ARG A 8 13.28 0.06 8.44
N MET A 9 13.33 -1.22 8.12
CA MET A 9 12.54 -1.77 7.03
C MET A 9 11.04 -1.64 7.32
N LEU A 10 10.64 -1.89 8.57
CA LEU A 10 9.25 -1.74 8.97
C LEU A 10 8.79 -0.30 8.85
N THR A 11 9.58 0.66 9.32
CA THR A 11 9.25 2.08 9.22
C THR A 11 9.11 2.50 7.76
N ALA A 12 10.03 2.06 6.89
CA ALA A 12 9.97 2.37 5.47
C ALA A 12 8.71 1.77 4.84
N THR A 13 8.38 0.53 5.20
CA THR A 13 7.18 -0.15 4.69
C THR A 13 5.91 0.56 5.13
N GLU A 14 5.83 0.96 6.39
CA GLU A 14 4.68 1.70 6.91
C GLU A 14 4.49 3.04 6.20
N SER A 15 5.60 3.73 5.90
CA SER A 15 5.56 4.97 5.13
C SER A 15 5.02 4.73 3.71
N GLN A 16 5.45 3.65 3.05
CA GLN A 16 4.95 3.28 1.74
C GLN A 16 3.46 2.93 1.77
N ILE A 17 3.02 2.25 2.82
CA ILE A 17 1.60 1.91 3.01
C ILE A 17 0.78 3.19 3.14
N ALA A 18 1.24 4.16 3.93
CA ALA A 18 0.55 5.43 4.10
C ALA A 18 0.44 6.19 2.78
N GLN A 19 1.52 6.22 1.99
CA GLN A 19 1.50 6.84 0.65
C GLN A 19 0.53 6.12 -0.27
N GLY A 20 0.50 4.79 -0.21
CA GLY A 20 -0.43 3.98 -1.00
C GLY A 20 -1.89 4.24 -0.66
N GLU A 21 -2.19 4.51 0.61
CA GLU A 21 -3.55 4.86 1.03
C GLU A 21 -4.00 6.18 0.42
N VAL A 22 -3.11 7.17 0.36
CA VAL A 22 -3.41 8.45 -0.29
C VAL A 22 -3.65 8.24 -1.78
N LEU A 23 -2.79 7.46 -2.44
CA LEU A 23 -2.96 7.15 -3.86
C LEU A 23 -4.28 6.43 -4.13
N THR A 24 -4.65 5.50 -3.26
CA THR A 24 -5.92 4.76 -3.37
C THR A 24 -7.10 5.71 -3.31
N GLN A 25 -7.12 6.60 -2.32
CA GLN A 25 -8.22 7.57 -2.17
C GLN A 25 -8.32 8.49 -3.37
N ASN A 26 -7.18 9.01 -3.84
CA ASN A 26 -7.13 9.90 -5.00
C ASN A 26 -7.64 9.19 -6.25
N GLN A 27 -7.26 7.93 -6.44
CA GLN A 27 -7.68 7.17 -7.62
C GLN A 27 -9.16 6.81 -7.57
N ARG A 28 -9.70 6.47 -6.38
CA ARG A 28 -11.14 6.23 -6.22
C ARG A 28 -11.94 7.48 -6.55
N TRP A 29 -11.48 8.63 -6.10
CA TRP A 29 -12.12 9.91 -6.41
C TRP A 29 -12.14 10.16 -7.91
N ARG A 30 -11.03 9.86 -8.60
CA ARG A 30 -10.94 10.03 -10.05
C ARG A 30 -11.93 9.13 -10.79
N VAL A 31 -12.06 7.87 -10.36
CA VAL A 31 -13.04 6.94 -10.95
C VAL A 31 -14.45 7.51 -10.77
N GLU A 32 -14.78 7.98 -9.57
CA GLU A 32 -16.10 8.56 -9.29
C GLU A 32 -16.38 9.78 -10.17
N GLN A 33 -15.39 10.66 -10.35
CA GLN A 33 -15.55 11.84 -11.19
C GLN A 33 -15.82 11.47 -12.64
N LEU A 34 -15.07 10.51 -13.17
CA LEU A 34 -15.26 10.03 -14.53
C LEU A 34 -16.65 9.42 -14.71
N GLN A 35 -17.14 8.67 -13.72
CA GLN A 35 -18.49 8.10 -13.75
C GLN A 35 -19.55 9.19 -13.79
N ARG A 36 -19.40 10.24 -12.97
CA ARG A 36 -20.35 11.37 -12.95
C ARG A 36 -20.38 12.12 -14.27
N GLU A 37 -19.22 12.21 -14.93
CA GLU A 37 -19.11 12.87 -16.23
C GLU A 37 -19.55 11.99 -17.41
N GLY A 38 -19.92 10.75 -17.14
CA GLY A 38 -20.31 9.78 -18.16
C GLY A 38 -19.16 9.34 -19.06
N GLN A 39 -17.92 9.46 -18.57
CA GLN A 39 -16.74 9.08 -19.33
C GLN A 39 -16.33 7.63 -19.04
N ASP A 40 -15.51 7.06 -19.92
CA ASP A 40 -14.98 5.72 -19.75
C ASP A 40 -14.06 5.66 -18.55
N THR A 41 -14.28 4.70 -17.65
CA THR A 41 -13.52 4.53 -16.42
C THR A 41 -12.53 3.38 -16.47
N ALA A 42 -12.43 2.66 -17.59
CA ALA A 42 -11.67 1.41 -17.66
C ALA A 42 -10.20 1.59 -17.25
N ASP A 43 -9.53 2.60 -17.80
CA ASP A 43 -8.12 2.85 -17.48
C ASP A 43 -7.93 3.26 -16.02
N ALA A 44 -8.82 4.11 -15.52
CA ALA A 44 -8.76 4.57 -14.14
C ALA A 44 -9.02 3.43 -13.15
N GLU A 45 -9.94 2.52 -13.48
CA GLU A 45 -10.22 1.34 -12.67
C GLU A 45 -9.05 0.35 -12.68
N GLU A 46 -8.40 0.19 -13.82
CA GLU A 46 -7.21 -0.65 -13.92
C GLU A 46 -6.07 -0.11 -13.07
N ALA A 47 -5.86 1.21 -13.10
CA ALA A 47 -4.87 1.86 -12.25
C ALA A 47 -5.19 1.64 -10.78
N LEU A 48 -6.46 1.72 -10.39
CA LEU A 48 -6.88 1.47 -9.02
C LEU A 48 -6.58 0.03 -8.61
N ARG A 49 -6.86 -0.95 -9.48
CA ARG A 49 -6.54 -2.35 -9.18
C ARG A 49 -5.04 -2.55 -8.94
N SER A 50 -4.19 -1.90 -9.74
CA SER A 50 -2.74 -1.98 -9.58
C SER A 50 -2.29 -1.40 -8.24
N ILE A 51 -2.86 -0.26 -7.86
CA ILE A 51 -2.56 0.37 -6.57
C ILE A 51 -2.95 -0.55 -5.42
N LEU A 52 -4.15 -1.13 -5.48
CA LEU A 52 -4.64 -2.04 -4.43
C LEU A 52 -3.80 -3.31 -4.35
N HIS A 53 -3.35 -3.83 -5.49
CA HIS A 53 -2.46 -4.99 -5.52
C HIS A 53 -1.14 -4.68 -4.82
N ASN A 54 -0.54 -3.54 -5.12
CA ASN A 54 0.70 -3.10 -4.46
C ASN A 54 0.50 -2.92 -2.96
N GLN A 55 -0.64 -2.36 -2.54
CA GLN A 55 -0.94 -2.21 -1.12
C GLN A 55 -1.03 -3.56 -0.41
N ALA A 56 -1.66 -4.54 -1.05
CA ALA A 56 -1.76 -5.89 -0.48
C ALA A 56 -0.38 -6.51 -0.29
N LEU A 57 0.53 -6.32 -1.24
CA LEU A 57 1.91 -6.80 -1.13
C LEU A 57 2.66 -6.10 0.01
N GLN A 58 2.47 -4.80 0.16
CA GLN A 58 3.09 -4.05 1.25
C GLN A 58 2.56 -4.49 2.61
N ASP A 59 1.27 -4.77 2.72
CA ASP A 59 0.68 -5.27 3.95
C ASP A 59 1.26 -6.63 4.34
N GLN A 60 1.45 -7.53 3.36
CA GLN A 60 2.09 -8.83 3.59
C GLN A 60 3.53 -8.65 4.04
N HIS A 61 4.24 -7.73 3.42
CA HIS A 61 5.63 -7.45 3.77
C HIS A 61 5.73 -6.91 5.20
N ARG A 62 4.85 -5.99 5.58
CA ARG A 62 4.79 -5.47 6.94
C ARG A 62 4.54 -6.58 7.95
N ALA A 63 3.57 -7.45 7.67
CA ALA A 63 3.25 -8.56 8.57
C ALA A 63 4.44 -9.49 8.77
N LYS A 64 5.19 -9.75 7.70
CA LYS A 64 6.40 -10.58 7.77
C LYS A 64 7.47 -9.93 8.64
N LEU A 65 7.69 -8.63 8.47
CA LEU A 65 8.67 -7.89 9.28
C LEU A 65 8.29 -7.88 10.75
N GLU A 66 7.02 -7.69 11.06
CA GLU A 66 6.52 -7.73 12.43
C GLU A 66 6.76 -9.09 13.07
N ARG A 67 6.51 -10.18 12.33
CA ARG A 67 6.78 -11.53 12.82
C ARG A 67 8.26 -11.76 13.09
N LEU A 68 9.12 -11.27 12.21
CA LEU A 68 10.57 -11.39 12.40
C LEU A 68 11.03 -10.63 13.64
N LEU A 69 10.47 -9.45 13.88
CA LEU A 69 10.79 -8.67 15.07
C LEU A 69 10.34 -9.37 16.36
N GLU A 70 9.19 -10.05 16.32
CA GLU A 70 8.71 -10.81 17.49
C GLU A 70 9.64 -11.96 17.84
N LYS A 71 10.31 -12.55 16.85
CA LYS A 71 11.21 -13.69 17.06
C LYS A 71 12.60 -13.28 17.47
N GLU A 72 12.99 -12.02 17.27
CA GLU A 72 14.32 -11.56 17.64
C GLU A 72 14.43 -11.41 19.15
N PRO A 73 15.51 -11.91 19.76
CA PRO A 73 15.73 -11.69 21.19
C PRO A 73 15.97 -10.22 21.46
N SER A 74 15.48 -9.77 22.61
CA SER A 74 15.63 -8.39 23.06
C SER A 74 17.08 -8.05 23.40
#